data_6fd7f7e601aa78aa7ee0b0e7831699ac
#
_entry.id   6fd7f7e601aa78aa7ee0b0e7831699ac
#
_cell.length_a   1.000
_cell.length_b   1.000
_cell.length_c   1.000
_cell.angle_alpha   90.00
_cell.angle_beta   90.00
_cell.angle_gamma   90.00
#
_symmetry.space_group_name_H-M   'P 1'
#
loop_
_entity.id
_entity.type
_entity.pdbx_description
1 polymer ?
#
loop_
_entity_poly.entity_id
_entity_poly.type
_entity_poly.pdbx_seq_one_letter_code
_entity_poly.pdbx_strand_id
1 'polypeptide(L)'
;MAVDSNAVFQQRVLELGLFGVRQNFEDSGWTTHGLFAFAVPQSQGGATNEDTFKEKVLRKLLEFEGMEEPPLAAAVRRLYFESHTLTIGELRQRMERTDSDAPRRVPQAEREARKGVVRARLAPGMLVEGDLDPANCTIDRFVQQVDDNMVEW
;
A
#
# COMPACT_ATOMS: atom_id res chain seq x y z
N MET A 1 6.19 -0.65 2.34
CA MET A 1 5.21 -0.51 1.24
C MET A 1 5.84 0.23 0.08
N ALA A 2 5.42 -0.05 -1.15
CA ALA A 2 6.04 0.56 -2.34
C ALA A 2 5.92 2.10 -2.34
N VAL A 3 4.81 2.62 -1.82
CA VAL A 3 4.52 4.06 -1.76
C VAL A 3 5.48 4.81 -0.81
N ASP A 4 5.94 4.16 0.25
CA ASP A 4 6.84 4.75 1.23
C ASP A 4 8.32 4.40 0.96
N SER A 5 8.61 3.69 -0.14
CA SER A 5 9.97 3.29 -0.51
C SER A 5 10.69 4.40 -1.29
N ASN A 6 11.76 4.94 -0.71
CA ASN A 6 12.65 5.88 -1.41
C ASN A 6 13.27 5.25 -2.66
N ALA A 7 13.72 4.00 -2.58
CA ALA A 7 14.37 3.32 -3.71
C ALA A 7 13.43 3.20 -4.93
N VAL A 8 12.16 2.85 -4.72
CA VAL A 8 11.15 2.76 -5.77
C VAL A 8 10.89 4.13 -6.39
N PHE A 9 10.77 5.16 -5.56
CA PHE A 9 10.57 6.52 -6.04
C PHE A 9 11.75 7.02 -6.87
N GLN A 10 12.98 6.84 -6.40
CA GLN A 10 14.21 7.23 -7.10
C GLN A 10 14.37 6.50 -8.44
N GLN A 11 14.08 5.22 -8.48
CA GLN A 11 14.06 4.46 -9.72
C GLN A 11 13.07 5.06 -10.74
N ARG A 12 11.87 5.42 -10.29
CA ARG A 12 10.87 6.03 -11.16
C ARG A 12 11.28 7.41 -11.66
N VAL A 13 11.91 8.23 -10.82
CA VAL A 13 12.52 9.51 -11.20
C VAL A 13 13.53 9.31 -12.33
N LEU A 14 14.38 8.28 -12.24
CA LEU A 14 15.34 7.93 -13.28
C LEU A 14 14.67 7.50 -14.61
N GLU A 15 13.67 6.63 -14.52
CA GLU A 15 12.92 6.13 -15.69
C GLU A 15 12.21 7.25 -16.47
N LEU A 16 11.76 8.29 -15.78
CA LEU A 16 11.11 9.45 -16.38
C LEU A 16 12.11 10.53 -16.87
N GLY A 17 13.41 10.26 -16.77
CA GLY A 17 14.43 11.20 -17.21
C GLY A 17 14.61 12.42 -16.30
N LEU A 18 14.14 12.35 -15.05
CA LEU A 18 14.22 13.44 -14.06
C LEU A 18 15.49 13.42 -13.22
N PHE A 19 16.53 12.69 -13.66
CA PHE A 19 17.76 12.54 -12.90
C PHE A 19 18.43 13.88 -12.58
N GLY A 20 18.42 14.83 -13.52
CA GLY A 20 19.05 16.15 -13.36
C GLY A 20 18.41 17.01 -12.24
N VAL A 21 17.17 16.73 -11.86
CA VAL A 21 16.44 17.45 -10.82
C VAL A 21 16.23 16.61 -9.55
N ARG A 22 16.90 15.47 -9.47
CA ARG A 22 16.80 14.56 -8.31
C ARG A 22 17.08 15.26 -6.99
N GLN A 23 18.12 16.08 -6.94
CA GLN A 23 18.51 16.81 -5.73
C GLN A 23 17.37 17.75 -5.28
N ASN A 24 16.70 18.41 -6.20
CA ASN A 24 15.58 19.30 -5.88
C ASN A 24 14.37 18.58 -5.26
N PHE A 25 14.16 17.29 -5.61
CA PHE A 25 13.19 16.44 -4.91
C PHE A 25 13.60 16.18 -3.46
N GLU A 26 14.87 15.85 -3.23
CA GLU A 26 15.41 15.60 -1.89
C GLU A 26 15.38 16.85 -1.02
N ASP A 27 15.79 18.00 -1.55
CA ASP A 27 15.79 19.30 -0.85
C ASP A 27 14.36 19.78 -0.53
N SER A 28 13.39 19.34 -1.34
CA SER A 28 11.96 19.62 -1.12
C SER A 28 11.31 18.63 -0.13
N GLY A 29 12.03 17.61 0.31
CA GLY A 29 11.52 16.55 1.17
C GLY A 29 10.60 15.54 0.47
N TRP A 30 10.56 15.53 -0.86
CA TRP A 30 9.73 14.61 -1.65
C TRP A 30 10.54 13.37 -2.04
N THR A 31 10.78 12.53 -1.07
CA THR A 31 11.66 11.36 -1.20
C THR A 31 10.91 10.05 -1.48
N THR A 32 9.58 10.07 -1.41
CA THR A 32 8.72 8.90 -1.66
C THR A 32 7.47 9.30 -2.43
N HIS A 33 6.81 8.32 -3.06
CA HIS A 33 5.51 8.55 -3.71
C HIS A 33 4.47 9.11 -2.75
N GLY A 34 4.43 8.60 -1.51
CA GLY A 34 3.50 9.07 -0.48
C GLY A 34 3.70 10.55 -0.14
N LEU A 35 4.94 11.00 0.02
CA LEU A 35 5.23 12.40 0.30
C LEU A 35 4.96 13.30 -0.91
N PHE A 36 5.34 12.86 -2.11
CA PHE A 36 5.14 13.64 -3.32
C PHE A 36 3.66 13.78 -3.72
N ALA A 37 2.84 12.74 -3.45
CA ALA A 37 1.39 12.78 -3.72
C ALA A 37 0.67 13.95 -3.03
N PHE A 38 1.18 14.42 -1.90
CA PHE A 38 0.61 15.52 -1.12
C PHE A 38 1.43 16.82 -1.19
N ALA A 39 2.33 16.94 -2.18
CA ALA A 39 3.12 18.16 -2.39
C ALA A 39 2.24 19.40 -2.65
N VAL A 40 1.04 19.20 -3.18
CA VAL A 40 0.05 20.25 -3.40
C VAL A 40 -1.21 19.96 -2.59
N PRO A 41 -1.74 20.95 -1.85
CA PRO A 41 -3.03 20.79 -1.18
C PRO A 41 -4.13 20.53 -2.21
N GLN A 42 -4.93 19.50 -1.97
CA GLN A 42 -6.07 19.22 -2.83
C GLN A 42 -7.21 20.19 -2.53
N SER A 43 -7.80 20.75 -3.58
CA SER A 43 -9.03 21.53 -3.46
C SER A 43 -10.21 20.62 -3.11
N GLN A 44 -11.25 21.19 -2.51
CA GLN A 44 -12.50 20.47 -2.28
C GLN A 44 -13.04 19.96 -3.63
N GLY A 45 -13.09 18.63 -3.78
CA GLY A 45 -13.48 17.98 -5.03
C GLY A 45 -12.40 17.15 -5.67
N GLY A 46 -11.20 17.08 -5.09
CA GLY A 46 -10.14 16.17 -5.56
C GLY A 46 -9.38 16.64 -6.79
N ALA A 47 -9.70 17.81 -7.33
CA ALA A 47 -8.96 18.38 -8.46
C ALA A 47 -7.72 19.14 -7.96
N THR A 48 -6.57 18.86 -8.56
CA THR A 48 -5.35 19.63 -8.30
C THR A 48 -5.49 20.98 -8.99
N ASN A 49 -5.28 22.08 -8.25
CA ASN A 49 -5.21 23.41 -8.86
C ASN A 49 -3.92 23.52 -9.66
N GLU A 50 -4.03 23.67 -10.97
CA GLU A 50 -2.90 23.72 -11.91
C GLU A 50 -1.94 24.87 -11.59
N ASP A 51 -2.45 26.04 -11.25
CA ASP A 51 -1.62 27.20 -10.91
C ASP A 51 -0.82 26.94 -9.64
N THR A 52 -1.44 26.33 -8.63
CA THR A 52 -0.77 25.97 -7.38
C THR A 52 0.28 24.89 -7.62
N PHE A 53 -0.01 23.91 -8.49
CA PHE A 53 0.96 22.88 -8.86
C PHE A 53 2.17 23.48 -9.59
N LYS A 54 1.93 24.37 -10.53
CA LYS A 54 2.98 25.07 -11.26
C LYS A 54 3.89 25.86 -10.32
N GLU A 55 3.32 26.63 -9.39
CA GLU A 55 4.11 27.45 -8.46
C GLU A 55 4.84 26.63 -7.40
N LYS A 56 4.19 25.68 -6.77
CA LYS A 56 4.76 24.94 -5.64
C LYS A 56 5.64 23.77 -6.03
N VAL A 57 5.38 23.16 -7.18
CA VAL A 57 6.09 21.95 -7.61
C VAL A 57 6.99 22.24 -8.81
N LEU A 58 6.42 22.70 -9.93
CA LEU A 58 7.22 22.83 -11.16
C LEU A 58 8.31 23.88 -11.02
N ARG A 59 8.01 25.08 -10.52
CA ARG A 59 9.02 26.14 -10.33
C ARG A 59 10.10 25.73 -9.33
N LYS A 60 9.73 25.01 -8.30
CA LYS A 60 10.67 24.57 -7.27
C LYS A 60 11.60 23.47 -7.77
N LEU A 61 11.08 22.53 -8.57
CA LEU A 61 11.86 21.40 -9.10
C LEU A 61 12.70 21.79 -10.31
N LEU A 62 12.15 22.58 -11.22
CA LEU A 62 12.76 22.88 -12.52
C LEU A 62 13.44 24.26 -12.56
N GLU A 63 13.33 25.04 -11.48
CA GLU A 63 14.02 26.32 -11.29
C GLU A 63 13.85 27.30 -12.48
N PHE A 64 12.63 27.39 -13.04
CA PHE A 64 12.35 28.28 -14.15
C PHE A 64 11.56 29.52 -13.74
N GLU A 65 11.91 30.64 -14.37
CA GLU A 65 11.20 31.92 -14.25
C GLU A 65 10.50 32.21 -15.57
N GLY A 66 9.22 32.45 -15.54
CA GLY A 66 8.44 32.79 -16.73
C GLY A 66 7.19 31.95 -16.96
N MET A 67 6.54 32.17 -18.11
CA MET A 67 5.30 31.48 -18.46
C MET A 67 5.51 30.18 -19.21
N GLU A 68 6.63 30.05 -19.92
CA GLU A 68 6.94 28.85 -20.68
C GLU A 68 7.47 27.74 -19.77
N GLU A 69 6.87 26.55 -19.89
CA GLU A 69 7.23 25.41 -19.09
C GLU A 69 8.35 24.61 -19.76
N PRO A 70 9.36 24.18 -18.99
CA PRO A 70 10.40 23.31 -19.52
C PRO A 70 9.84 21.97 -20.01
N PRO A 71 10.50 21.27 -20.95
CA PRO A 71 10.05 19.96 -21.45
C PRO A 71 9.87 18.90 -20.35
N LEU A 72 10.65 19.01 -19.28
CA LEU A 72 10.56 18.10 -18.12
C LEU A 72 9.29 18.29 -17.28
N ALA A 73 8.54 19.37 -17.44
CA ALA A 73 7.30 19.63 -16.72
C ALA A 73 6.27 18.51 -16.92
N ALA A 74 6.16 17.96 -18.12
CA ALA A 74 5.27 16.85 -18.42
C ALA A 74 5.67 15.57 -17.65
N ALA A 75 6.97 15.28 -17.53
CA ALA A 75 7.46 14.15 -16.76
C ALA A 75 7.18 14.31 -15.25
N VAL A 76 7.34 15.52 -14.72
CA VAL A 76 6.99 15.82 -13.32
C VAL A 76 5.49 15.67 -13.06
N ARG A 77 4.63 16.15 -13.98
CA ARG A 77 3.18 15.95 -13.88
C ARG A 77 2.80 14.48 -13.89
N ARG A 78 3.43 13.71 -14.76
CA ARG A 78 3.22 12.26 -14.83
C ARG A 78 3.61 11.58 -13.52
N LEU A 79 4.79 11.89 -12.98
CA LEU A 79 5.25 11.35 -11.71
C LEU A 79 4.29 11.72 -10.56
N TYR A 80 3.80 12.95 -10.53
CA TYR A 80 2.83 13.40 -9.54
C TYR A 80 1.52 12.64 -9.62
N PHE A 81 0.96 12.48 -10.82
CA PHE A 81 -0.27 11.74 -11.04
C PHE A 81 -0.13 10.26 -10.64
N GLU A 82 0.98 9.62 -11.04
CA GLU A 82 1.28 8.23 -10.64
C GLU A 82 1.40 8.11 -9.12
N SER A 83 2.13 9.01 -8.47
CA SER A 83 2.31 9.03 -7.01
C SER A 83 0.99 9.20 -6.29
N HIS A 84 0.15 10.10 -6.74
CA HIS A 84 -1.18 10.34 -6.18
C HIS A 84 -2.08 9.11 -6.33
N THR A 85 -2.13 8.52 -7.52
CA THR A 85 -2.96 7.33 -7.80
C THR A 85 -2.53 6.14 -6.96
N LEU A 86 -1.21 5.88 -6.85
CA LEU A 86 -0.66 4.81 -6.03
C LEU A 86 -0.99 5.01 -4.55
N THR A 87 -0.81 6.22 -4.04
CA THR A 87 -1.04 6.54 -2.62
C THR A 87 -2.52 6.41 -2.25
N ILE A 88 -3.42 6.93 -3.08
CA ILE A 88 -4.87 6.81 -2.85
C ILE A 88 -5.31 5.34 -2.95
N GLY A 89 -4.80 4.59 -3.92
CA GLY A 89 -5.08 3.16 -4.04
C GLY A 89 -4.68 2.37 -2.80
N GLU A 90 -3.49 2.63 -2.28
CA GLU A 90 -3.00 1.98 -1.06
C GLU A 90 -3.78 2.38 0.19
N LEU A 91 -4.12 3.66 0.35
CA LEU A 91 -4.95 4.12 1.46
C LEU A 91 -6.34 3.47 1.44
N ARG A 92 -6.99 3.37 0.27
CA ARG A 92 -8.27 2.66 0.13
C ARG A 92 -8.14 1.20 0.52
N GLN A 93 -7.11 0.53 0.05
CA GLN A 93 -6.87 -0.88 0.38
C GLN A 93 -6.64 -1.09 1.90
N ARG A 94 -5.97 -0.15 2.57
CA ARG A 94 -5.82 -0.18 4.03
C ARG A 94 -7.16 -0.02 4.74
N MET A 95 -7.99 0.93 4.30
CA MET A 95 -9.33 1.15 4.87
C MET A 95 -10.22 -0.08 4.69
N GLU A 96 -10.25 -0.65 3.49
CA GLU A 96 -11.02 -1.86 3.19
C GLU A 96 -10.56 -3.07 4.02
N ARG A 97 -9.26 -3.19 4.30
CA ARG A 97 -8.72 -4.25 5.17
C ARG A 97 -9.11 -4.04 6.63
N THR A 98 -9.23 -2.81 7.09
CA THR A 98 -9.64 -2.50 8.46
C THR A 98 -11.12 -2.77 8.68
N ASP A 99 -11.96 -2.58 7.66
CA ASP A 99 -13.39 -2.93 7.70
C ASP A 99 -13.64 -4.44 7.58
N SER A 100 -12.68 -5.20 7.10
CA SER A 100 -12.74 -6.66 6.96
C SER A 100 -12.16 -7.35 8.20
N ASP A 101 -12.68 -7.03 9.38
CA ASP A 101 -12.40 -7.76 10.62
C ASP A 101 -13.13 -9.14 10.66
N ALA A 102 -13.78 -9.49 9.56
CA ALA A 102 -14.30 -10.82 9.34
C ALA A 102 -13.15 -11.80 9.08
N PRO A 103 -12.97 -12.83 9.90
CA PRO A 103 -11.90 -13.79 9.71
C PRO A 103 -11.97 -14.39 8.31
N ARG A 104 -10.84 -14.41 7.60
CA ARG A 104 -10.71 -14.97 6.26
C ARG A 104 -11.24 -16.40 6.27
N ARG A 105 -12.26 -16.68 5.45
CA ARG A 105 -12.80 -18.04 5.36
C ARG A 105 -11.74 -18.96 4.76
N VAL A 106 -11.26 -19.89 5.58
CA VAL A 106 -10.33 -20.93 5.14
C VAL A 106 -11.09 -21.93 4.24
N PRO A 107 -10.52 -22.34 3.10
CA PRO A 107 -11.12 -23.38 2.27
C PRO A 107 -11.44 -24.64 3.07
N GLN A 108 -12.57 -25.29 2.76
CA GLN A 108 -13.02 -26.47 3.51
C GLN A 108 -11.97 -27.60 3.49
N ALA A 109 -11.28 -27.80 2.36
CA ALA A 109 -10.22 -28.79 2.25
C ALA A 109 -9.07 -28.55 3.24
N GLU A 110 -8.68 -27.28 3.45
CA GLU A 110 -7.65 -26.90 4.41
C GLU A 110 -8.12 -27.13 5.85
N ARG A 111 -9.38 -26.77 6.15
CA ARG A 111 -9.98 -27.04 7.47
C ARG A 111 -9.96 -28.53 7.82
N GLU A 112 -10.37 -29.37 6.88
CA GLU A 112 -10.38 -30.82 7.08
C GLU A 112 -8.96 -31.39 7.23
N ALA A 113 -8.01 -30.90 6.46
CA ALA A 113 -6.61 -31.31 6.61
C ALA A 113 -6.05 -30.93 8.00
N ARG A 114 -6.32 -29.72 8.50
CA ARG A 114 -5.89 -29.28 9.82
C ARG A 114 -6.58 -30.05 10.95
N LYS A 115 -7.89 -30.32 10.84
CA LYS A 115 -8.61 -31.21 11.76
C LYS A 115 -8.00 -32.61 11.78
N GLY A 116 -7.63 -33.13 10.61
CA GLY A 116 -6.95 -34.43 10.49
C GLY A 116 -5.62 -34.48 11.23
N VAL A 117 -4.80 -33.42 11.11
CA VAL A 117 -3.52 -33.31 11.84
C VAL A 117 -3.74 -33.28 13.35
N VAL A 118 -4.74 -32.54 13.85
CA VAL A 118 -5.06 -32.47 15.28
C VAL A 118 -5.55 -33.83 15.78
N ARG A 119 -6.46 -34.49 15.05
CA ARG A 119 -6.95 -35.83 15.40
C ARG A 119 -5.83 -36.88 15.45
N ALA A 120 -4.86 -36.79 14.52
CA ALA A 120 -3.71 -37.72 14.49
C ALA A 120 -2.75 -37.49 15.69
N ARG A 121 -2.73 -36.30 16.29
CA ARG A 121 -1.94 -35.98 17.49
C ARG A 121 -2.62 -36.37 18.79
N LEU A 122 -3.93 -36.59 18.77
CA LEU A 122 -4.66 -37.06 19.94
C LEU A 122 -4.30 -38.50 20.24
N ALA A 123 -4.25 -38.84 21.54
CA ALA A 123 -3.96 -40.24 21.96
C ALA A 123 -5.00 -41.22 21.38
N PRO A 124 -4.58 -42.45 21.04
CA PRO A 124 -5.51 -43.47 20.56
C PRO A 124 -6.65 -43.66 21.56
N GLY A 125 -7.90 -43.52 21.12
CA GLY A 125 -9.08 -43.58 21.96
C GLY A 125 -9.71 -42.27 22.38
N MET A 126 -9.04 -41.13 22.11
CA MET A 126 -9.67 -39.83 22.21
C MET A 126 -10.32 -39.48 20.86
N LEU A 127 -11.61 -39.72 20.76
CA LEU A 127 -12.41 -39.32 19.61
C LEU A 127 -13.01 -37.96 19.92
N VAL A 128 -12.70 -36.96 19.08
CA VAL A 128 -13.44 -35.69 19.06
C VAL A 128 -14.58 -35.89 18.07
N GLU A 129 -15.76 -36.21 18.59
CA GLU A 129 -16.96 -36.40 17.79
C GLU A 129 -17.96 -35.25 18.02
N GLY A 130 -18.57 -34.79 16.93
CA GLY A 130 -19.76 -33.94 16.94
C GLY A 130 -19.57 -32.59 17.65
N ASP A 131 -20.22 -32.45 18.80
CA ASP A 131 -20.30 -31.18 19.54
C ASP A 131 -18.97 -30.65 20.09
N LEU A 132 -17.92 -31.48 20.10
CA LEU A 132 -16.57 -31.08 20.55
C LEU A 132 -15.70 -30.54 19.39
N ASP A 133 -16.15 -30.67 18.17
CA ASP A 133 -15.46 -30.07 17.02
C ASP A 133 -15.54 -28.55 17.10
N PRO A 134 -14.41 -27.82 17.01
CA PRO A 134 -14.46 -26.38 17.07
C PRO A 134 -15.26 -25.80 15.89
N ALA A 135 -16.05 -24.80 16.14
CA ALA A 135 -16.80 -24.10 15.09
C ALA A 135 -15.87 -23.59 14.01
N ASN A 136 -16.33 -23.59 12.76
CA ASN A 136 -15.52 -23.14 11.61
C ASN A 136 -14.98 -21.72 11.79
N CYS A 137 -15.73 -20.82 12.41
CA CYS A 137 -15.28 -19.46 12.72
C CYS A 137 -14.09 -19.43 13.69
N THR A 138 -14.03 -20.37 14.63
CA THR A 138 -12.89 -20.50 15.56
C THR A 138 -11.64 -20.96 14.84
N ILE A 139 -11.79 -21.92 13.92
CA ILE A 139 -10.68 -22.41 13.08
C ILE A 139 -10.17 -21.28 12.17
N ASP A 140 -11.07 -20.55 11.52
CA ASP A 140 -10.71 -19.45 10.62
C ASP A 140 -9.93 -18.35 11.37
N ARG A 141 -10.38 -18.00 12.57
CA ARG A 141 -9.71 -17.00 13.43
C ARG A 141 -8.33 -17.48 13.90
N PHE A 142 -8.22 -18.74 14.26
CA PHE A 142 -6.95 -19.34 14.70
C PHE A 142 -5.93 -19.40 13.55
N VAL A 143 -6.36 -19.81 12.35
CA VAL A 143 -5.51 -19.81 11.16
C VAL A 143 -5.02 -18.40 10.83
N GLN A 144 -5.90 -17.41 10.90
CA GLN A 144 -5.50 -16.02 10.66
C GLN A 144 -4.44 -15.55 11.65
N GLN A 145 -4.58 -15.86 12.94
CA GLN A 145 -3.58 -15.51 13.96
C GLN A 145 -2.22 -16.14 13.70
N VAL A 146 -2.20 -17.38 13.19
CA VAL A 146 -0.95 -18.08 12.83
C VAL A 146 -0.33 -17.47 11.58
N ASP A 147 -1.14 -17.18 10.55
CA ASP A 147 -0.67 -16.57 9.30
C ASP A 147 -0.12 -15.15 9.56
N ASP A 148 -0.67 -14.44 10.58
CA ASP A 148 -0.18 -13.13 11.02
C ASP A 148 1.07 -13.22 11.93
N ASN A 149 1.65 -14.42 12.13
CA ASN A 149 2.78 -14.71 13.02
C ASN A 149 2.54 -14.31 14.49
N MET A 150 1.29 -14.26 14.92
CA MET A 150 0.94 -13.94 16.30
C MET A 150 0.99 -15.16 17.23
N VAL A 151 0.96 -16.37 16.69
CA VAL A 151 1.00 -17.65 17.42
C VAL A 151 1.84 -18.66 16.64
N GLU A 152 2.83 -19.28 17.26
CA GLU A 152 3.54 -20.42 16.71
C GLU A 152 2.76 -21.73 16.94
N TRP A 153 2.77 -22.60 15.94
CA TRP A 153 2.14 -23.93 16.03
C TRP A 153 2.95 -24.93 16.85
#